data_2999925238f0422a9bf9e405c0a99c46
#
_entry.id   2999925238f0422a9bf9e405c0a99c46
#
_cell.length_a   1.000
_cell.length_b   1.000
_cell.length_c   1.000
_cell.angle_alpha   90.00
_cell.angle_beta   90.00
_cell.angle_gamma   90.00
#
_symmetry.space_group_name_H-M   'P 1'
#
loop_
_entity.id
_entity.type
_entity.pdbx_description
1 polymer ?
#
loop_
_entity_poly.entity_id
_entity_poly.type
_entity_poly.pdbx_seq_one_letter_code
_entity_poly.pdbx_strand_id
1 'polypeptide(L)'
;MIPLIRATGSHTEAGATIGAATAEAIGRRAADFEFDHELVLRYRAAAVKYLPWVVDELDAAAEAAEVDYVTLFAMSVEELERALAPAHCTDVAASASLTANGHLLVAHNNDLDFGDLDDIVAIEWRVEDEPKIFTLGIGPWISVGWNEAGLSVTGNEVAPKDEGVGIPRLLQMRDVLTRTTLPEATRAILHPARASSYNWVLGQGDVVVSIEGSATTAEAIAPASDGTLAHTNHYVHPEMLDYEASETTEGSATRLQRARELLSKHVDEPFTRASLREILSDHEHGADGLCRHGSAQGDPQTVFWCVADVTARTVVYGHGNPCDSETELYAFS
;
A
#
# COMPACT_ATOMS: atom_id res chain seq x y z
N MET A 1 -14.81 -12.74 2.38
CA MET A 1 -15.13 -11.36 1.91
C MET A 1 -14.49 -10.37 2.84
N ILE A 2 -13.90 -9.30 2.30
CA ILE A 2 -13.35 -8.19 3.07
C ILE A 2 -14.50 -7.26 3.49
N PRO A 3 -14.65 -6.91 4.80
CA PRO A 3 -15.69 -5.97 5.24
C PRO A 3 -15.54 -4.61 4.56
N LEU A 4 -16.63 -4.05 4.01
CA LEU A 4 -16.65 -2.74 3.36
C LEU A 4 -17.19 -1.67 4.30
N ILE A 5 -16.36 -0.71 4.65
CA ILE A 5 -16.71 0.48 5.42
C ILE A 5 -16.99 1.63 4.45
N ARG A 6 -18.08 2.39 4.67
CA ARG A 6 -18.38 3.61 3.92
C ARG A 6 -18.19 4.81 4.81
N ALA A 7 -17.07 5.50 4.63
CA ALA A 7 -16.70 6.71 5.36
C ALA A 7 -17.15 7.94 4.57
N THR A 8 -18.08 8.72 5.12
CA THR A 8 -18.74 9.83 4.41
C THR A 8 -18.78 11.10 5.25
N GLY A 9 -18.87 12.26 4.62
CA GLY A 9 -19.00 13.57 5.27
C GLY A 9 -17.68 14.32 5.36
N SER A 10 -17.45 15.01 6.47
CA SER A 10 -16.18 15.66 6.78
C SER A 10 -15.07 14.66 7.10
N HIS A 11 -13.82 15.12 7.14
CA HIS A 11 -12.67 14.30 7.57
C HIS A 11 -12.89 13.68 8.96
N THR A 12 -13.38 14.46 9.91
CA THR A 12 -13.68 13.99 11.28
C THR A 12 -14.77 12.91 11.29
N GLU A 13 -15.86 13.09 10.52
CA GLU A 13 -16.94 12.10 10.43
C GLU A 13 -16.46 10.79 9.76
N ALA A 14 -15.62 10.91 8.72
CA ALA A 14 -15.03 9.75 8.06
C ALA A 14 -14.10 9.00 9.00
N GLY A 15 -13.20 9.71 9.71
CA GLY A 15 -12.31 9.14 10.72
C GLY A 15 -13.08 8.42 11.83
N ALA A 16 -14.10 9.07 12.39
CA ALA A 16 -14.94 8.48 13.44
C ALA A 16 -15.66 7.20 12.95
N THR A 17 -16.16 7.21 11.70
CA THR A 17 -16.79 6.02 11.11
C THR A 17 -15.83 4.85 11.01
N ILE A 18 -14.59 5.10 10.57
CA ILE A 18 -13.55 4.08 10.44
C ILE A 18 -13.14 3.58 11.83
N GLY A 19 -12.84 4.49 12.76
CA GLY A 19 -12.45 4.14 14.12
C GLY A 19 -13.48 3.26 14.82
N ALA A 20 -14.76 3.62 14.74
CA ALA A 20 -15.85 2.81 15.33
C ALA A 20 -15.95 1.42 14.68
N ALA A 21 -15.80 1.33 13.35
CA ALA A 21 -15.90 0.06 12.64
C ALA A 21 -14.71 -0.88 12.88
N THR A 22 -13.55 -0.34 13.25
CA THR A 22 -12.29 -1.07 13.44
C THR A 22 -11.75 -0.99 14.88
N ALA A 23 -12.60 -0.57 15.83
CA ALA A 23 -12.23 -0.35 17.23
C ALA A 23 -11.58 -1.57 17.89
N GLU A 24 -12.07 -2.78 17.60
CA GLU A 24 -11.49 -4.01 18.15
C GLU A 24 -10.04 -4.24 17.65
N ALA A 25 -9.79 -4.09 16.35
CA ALA A 25 -8.46 -4.24 15.76
C ALA A 25 -7.49 -3.15 16.28
N ILE A 26 -7.96 -1.91 16.34
CA ILE A 26 -7.18 -0.78 16.89
C ILE A 26 -6.85 -1.03 18.36
N GLY A 27 -7.85 -1.43 19.18
CA GLY A 27 -7.67 -1.66 20.62
C GLY A 27 -6.71 -2.79 20.92
N ARG A 28 -6.76 -3.92 20.16
CA ARG A 28 -5.80 -5.02 20.31
C ARG A 28 -4.37 -4.57 20.04
N ARG A 29 -4.15 -3.80 18.96
CA ARG A 29 -2.83 -3.29 18.57
C ARG A 29 -2.29 -2.25 19.55
N ALA A 30 -3.16 -1.42 20.12
CA ALA A 30 -2.80 -0.38 21.08
C ALA A 30 -2.44 -0.93 22.46
N ALA A 31 -2.95 -2.11 22.85
CA ALA A 31 -2.88 -2.62 24.23
C ALA A 31 -1.46 -2.75 24.78
N ASP A 32 -0.52 -3.19 23.95
CA ASP A 32 0.87 -3.43 24.34
C ASP A 32 1.86 -2.62 23.45
N PHE A 33 1.38 -1.55 22.78
CA PHE A 33 2.20 -0.75 21.87
C PHE A 33 3.06 0.25 22.65
N GLU A 34 4.37 -0.02 22.67
CA GLU A 34 5.35 0.84 23.33
C GLU A 34 6.03 1.76 22.33
N PHE A 35 6.17 3.04 22.66
CA PHE A 35 6.80 4.04 21.80
C PHE A 35 7.47 5.16 22.59
N ASP A 36 8.42 5.87 21.98
CA ASP A 36 8.99 7.11 22.50
C ASP A 36 8.00 8.26 22.30
N HIS A 37 7.35 8.65 23.37
CA HIS A 37 6.31 9.68 23.36
C HIS A 37 6.83 11.05 22.84
N GLU A 38 8.06 11.45 23.20
CA GLU A 38 8.62 12.73 22.75
C GLU A 38 8.92 12.68 21.24
N LEU A 39 9.45 11.58 20.76
CA LEU A 39 9.70 11.36 19.34
C LEU A 39 8.41 11.37 18.52
N VAL A 40 7.38 10.67 18.97
CA VAL A 40 6.04 10.64 18.31
C VAL A 40 5.44 12.03 18.23
N LEU A 41 5.53 12.85 19.28
CA LEU A 41 5.02 14.22 19.24
C LEU A 41 5.76 15.10 18.22
N ARG A 42 7.02 14.82 17.92
CA ARG A 42 7.76 15.51 16.84
C ARG A 42 7.25 15.12 15.46
N TYR A 43 6.98 13.84 15.22
CA TYR A 43 6.33 13.39 13.98
C TYR A 43 4.94 14.01 13.83
N ARG A 44 4.15 13.99 14.91
CA ARG A 44 2.82 14.58 14.90
C ARG A 44 2.83 16.08 14.61
N ALA A 45 3.80 16.82 15.15
CA ALA A 45 3.96 18.23 14.85
C ALA A 45 4.24 18.51 13.36
N ALA A 46 5.01 17.64 12.70
CA ALA A 46 5.23 17.72 11.26
C ALA A 46 3.93 17.40 10.49
N ALA A 47 3.21 16.34 10.86
CA ALA A 47 1.95 15.96 10.25
C ALA A 47 0.88 17.07 10.40
N VAL A 48 0.69 17.61 11.60
CA VAL A 48 -0.24 18.75 11.85
C VAL A 48 0.09 19.97 10.99
N LYS A 49 1.37 20.23 10.77
CA LYS A 49 1.81 21.38 9.95
C LYS A 49 1.46 21.25 8.47
N TYR A 50 1.54 20.05 7.91
CA TYR A 50 1.46 19.83 6.47
C TYR A 50 0.20 19.07 6.03
N LEU A 51 -0.32 18.20 6.88
CA LEU A 51 -1.51 17.36 6.64
C LEU A 51 -2.46 17.40 7.86
N PRO A 52 -2.91 18.60 8.31
CA PRO A 52 -3.73 18.72 9.52
C PRO A 52 -5.03 17.89 9.43
N TRP A 53 -5.64 17.85 8.26
CA TRP A 53 -6.89 17.11 8.02
C TRP A 53 -6.72 15.57 8.13
N VAL A 54 -5.55 15.00 7.78
CA VAL A 54 -5.26 13.57 8.02
C VAL A 54 -5.12 13.31 9.53
N VAL A 55 -4.53 14.26 10.26
CA VAL A 55 -4.43 14.16 11.73
C VAL A 55 -5.82 14.26 12.36
N ASP A 56 -6.71 15.12 11.86
CA ASP A 56 -8.09 15.22 12.33
C ASP A 56 -8.87 13.91 12.07
N GLU A 57 -8.65 13.23 10.94
CA GLU A 57 -9.20 11.89 10.67
C GLU A 57 -8.73 10.86 11.71
N LEU A 58 -7.42 10.84 12.02
CA LEU A 58 -6.85 9.90 12.99
C LEU A 58 -7.31 10.21 14.42
N ASP A 59 -7.36 11.48 14.82
CA ASP A 59 -7.82 11.88 16.15
C ASP A 59 -9.30 11.45 16.36
N ALA A 60 -10.14 11.64 15.34
CA ALA A 60 -11.53 11.18 15.37
C ALA A 60 -11.66 9.67 15.37
N ALA A 61 -10.78 8.95 14.66
CA ALA A 61 -10.75 7.50 14.70
C ALA A 61 -10.32 6.98 16.07
N ALA A 62 -9.35 7.63 16.72
CA ALA A 62 -8.91 7.29 18.07
C ALA A 62 -10.02 7.48 19.11
N GLU A 63 -10.73 8.63 19.05
CA GLU A 63 -11.88 8.90 19.92
C GLU A 63 -12.98 7.84 19.76
N ALA A 64 -13.32 7.51 18.51
CA ALA A 64 -14.37 6.52 18.23
C ALA A 64 -13.97 5.08 18.57
N ALA A 65 -12.68 4.76 18.56
CA ALA A 65 -12.13 3.47 18.99
C ALA A 65 -11.83 3.39 20.50
N GLU A 66 -12.05 4.48 21.25
CA GLU A 66 -11.75 4.61 22.69
C GLU A 66 -10.26 4.36 23.00
N VAL A 67 -9.35 4.80 22.11
CA VAL A 67 -7.88 4.69 22.24
C VAL A 67 -7.30 6.10 22.36
N ASP A 68 -6.19 6.22 23.10
CA ASP A 68 -5.46 7.49 23.18
C ASP A 68 -4.97 7.93 21.80
N TYR A 69 -5.20 9.20 21.43
CA TYR A 69 -4.89 9.74 20.10
C TYR A 69 -3.39 9.74 19.79
N VAL A 70 -2.51 9.88 20.81
CA VAL A 70 -1.06 9.81 20.60
C VAL A 70 -0.65 8.37 20.29
N THR A 71 -1.28 7.41 20.93
CA THR A 71 -1.05 5.96 20.69
C THR A 71 -1.48 5.59 19.26
N LEU A 72 -2.69 5.99 18.81
CA LEU A 72 -3.12 5.72 17.43
C LEU A 72 -2.22 6.41 16.42
N PHE A 73 -1.82 7.65 16.68
CA PHE A 73 -0.86 8.35 15.82
C PHE A 73 0.50 7.64 15.80
N ALA A 74 1.01 7.17 16.94
CA ALA A 74 2.27 6.43 17.01
C ALA A 74 2.24 5.15 16.17
N MET A 75 1.14 4.39 16.20
CA MET A 75 0.91 3.22 15.35
C MET A 75 0.81 3.57 13.85
N SER A 76 0.66 4.87 13.51
CA SER A 76 0.68 5.36 12.13
C SER A 76 2.07 5.86 11.68
N VAL A 77 3.10 5.69 12.50
CA VAL A 77 4.48 6.07 12.21
C VAL A 77 5.32 4.81 12.01
N GLU A 78 5.25 4.21 10.83
CA GLU A 78 5.98 2.97 10.50
C GLU A 78 7.49 3.12 10.62
N GLU A 79 7.99 4.36 10.54
CA GLU A 79 9.39 4.69 10.77
C GLU A 79 9.88 4.34 12.19
N LEU A 80 8.96 4.13 13.15
CA LEU A 80 9.28 3.67 14.50
C LEU A 80 9.36 2.14 14.62
N GLU A 81 8.70 1.41 13.73
CA GLU A 81 8.49 -0.04 13.84
C GLU A 81 9.52 -0.89 13.10
N ARG A 82 10.50 -0.31 12.43
CA ARG A 82 11.47 -0.98 11.56
C ARG A 82 12.16 -2.22 12.12
N ALA A 83 12.19 -2.36 13.43
CA ALA A 83 12.79 -3.53 14.08
C ALA A 83 11.87 -4.75 14.13
N LEU A 84 10.58 -4.63 13.76
CA LEU A 84 9.60 -5.65 14.09
C LEU A 84 9.35 -6.62 12.97
N ALA A 85 9.20 -6.46 11.83
CA ALA A 85 9.12 -7.39 10.69
C ALA A 85 8.75 -6.60 9.42
N PRO A 86 9.58 -6.59 8.40
CA PRO A 86 9.25 -5.84 7.18
C PRO A 86 7.98 -6.44 6.55
N ALA A 87 7.04 -5.58 6.14
CA ALA A 87 5.98 -5.99 5.25
C ALA A 87 6.59 -6.57 3.97
N HIS A 88 5.96 -7.60 3.44
CA HIS A 88 6.41 -8.26 2.23
C HIS A 88 5.33 -8.13 1.17
N CYS A 89 5.54 -7.26 0.18
CA CYS A 89 4.59 -7.02 -0.89
C CYS A 89 5.19 -7.38 -2.24
N THR A 90 4.33 -7.64 -3.22
CA THR A 90 4.74 -7.82 -4.61
C THR A 90 3.80 -7.03 -5.52
N ASP A 91 4.36 -6.16 -6.34
CA ASP A 91 3.66 -5.45 -7.40
C ASP A 91 4.07 -6.00 -8.76
N VAL A 92 3.09 -6.18 -9.63
CA VAL A 92 3.29 -6.46 -11.04
C VAL A 92 2.32 -5.62 -11.89
N ALA A 93 2.77 -5.18 -13.07
CA ALA A 93 1.92 -4.44 -13.99
C ALA A 93 2.19 -4.86 -15.44
N ALA A 94 1.14 -4.75 -16.26
CA ALA A 94 1.18 -4.94 -17.70
C ALA A 94 0.63 -3.69 -18.40
N SER A 95 1.45 -3.06 -19.25
CA SER A 95 1.04 -1.90 -20.06
C SER A 95 -0.12 -2.24 -20.98
N ALA A 96 -0.91 -1.25 -21.35
CA ALA A 96 -2.10 -1.40 -22.19
C ALA A 96 -1.86 -2.17 -23.50
N SER A 97 -0.68 -2.02 -24.10
CA SER A 97 -0.30 -2.73 -25.33
C SER A 97 -0.13 -4.25 -25.18
N LEU A 98 0.02 -4.73 -23.95
CA LEU A 98 0.21 -6.15 -23.62
C LEU A 98 -1.08 -6.84 -23.16
N THR A 99 -2.14 -6.10 -22.93
CA THR A 99 -3.37 -6.63 -22.34
C THR A 99 -4.44 -6.95 -23.39
N ALA A 100 -5.31 -7.92 -23.09
CA ALA A 100 -6.35 -8.38 -24.02
C ALA A 100 -7.39 -7.29 -24.36
N ASN A 101 -7.60 -6.34 -23.48
CA ASN A 101 -8.59 -5.26 -23.61
C ASN A 101 -7.97 -3.89 -23.92
N GLY A 102 -6.65 -3.79 -24.06
CA GLY A 102 -5.96 -2.52 -24.28
C GLY A 102 -5.95 -1.58 -23.07
N HIS A 103 -6.07 -2.11 -21.86
CA HIS A 103 -6.09 -1.36 -20.61
C HIS A 103 -4.84 -1.62 -19.77
N LEU A 104 -4.38 -0.62 -19.03
CA LEU A 104 -3.35 -0.80 -18.02
C LEU A 104 -3.88 -1.68 -16.88
N LEU A 105 -3.16 -2.76 -16.57
CA LEU A 105 -3.42 -3.61 -15.42
C LEU A 105 -2.30 -3.48 -14.38
N VAL A 106 -2.65 -3.30 -13.11
CA VAL A 106 -1.73 -3.30 -11.96
C VAL A 106 -2.23 -4.30 -10.94
N ALA A 107 -1.36 -5.17 -10.44
CA ALA A 107 -1.70 -6.21 -9.48
C ALA A 107 -0.74 -6.17 -8.29
N HIS A 108 -1.26 -6.53 -7.10
CA HIS A 108 -0.54 -6.44 -5.84
C HIS A 108 -0.92 -7.60 -4.91
N ASN A 109 0.08 -8.22 -4.27
CA ASN A 109 -0.06 -9.02 -3.06
C ASN A 109 0.43 -8.22 -1.87
N ASN A 110 -0.39 -8.17 -0.82
CA ASN A 110 -0.01 -7.58 0.46
C ASN A 110 0.25 -8.71 1.46
N ASP A 111 1.50 -8.84 1.88
CA ASP A 111 1.90 -9.86 2.84
C ASP A 111 2.23 -9.19 4.17
N LEU A 112 1.53 -9.59 5.22
CA LEU A 112 1.70 -9.13 6.61
C LEU A 112 1.85 -10.34 7.53
N ASP A 113 1.76 -10.12 8.83
CA ASP A 113 1.67 -11.20 9.81
C ASP A 113 0.35 -11.99 9.62
N PHE A 114 0.38 -13.30 9.82
CA PHE A 114 -0.83 -14.13 9.78
C PHE A 114 -1.91 -13.64 10.74
N GLY A 115 -1.52 -13.06 11.88
CA GLY A 115 -2.44 -12.48 12.85
C GLY A 115 -3.20 -11.25 12.35
N ASP A 116 -2.73 -10.62 11.25
CA ASP A 116 -3.38 -9.44 10.65
C ASP A 116 -4.50 -9.80 9.67
N LEU A 117 -4.63 -11.07 9.30
CA LEU A 117 -5.56 -11.52 8.26
C LEU A 117 -7.00 -11.06 8.50
N ASP A 118 -7.49 -11.20 9.73
CA ASP A 118 -8.87 -10.87 10.08
C ASP A 118 -9.12 -9.37 10.27
N ASP A 119 -8.07 -8.54 10.27
CA ASP A 119 -8.15 -7.08 10.46
C ASP A 119 -8.27 -6.31 9.15
N ILE A 120 -8.17 -7.00 8.01
CA ILE A 120 -8.25 -6.37 6.69
C ILE A 120 -9.65 -5.84 6.42
N VAL A 121 -9.72 -4.57 6.01
CA VAL A 121 -10.95 -3.90 5.61
C VAL A 121 -10.80 -3.21 4.25
N ALA A 122 -11.92 -3.08 3.56
CA ALA A 122 -12.08 -2.21 2.41
C ALA A 122 -12.78 -0.92 2.86
N ILE A 123 -12.32 0.23 2.40
CA ILE A 123 -12.94 1.51 2.77
C ILE A 123 -13.28 2.27 1.49
N GLU A 124 -14.55 2.66 1.36
CA GLU A 124 -15.01 3.65 0.40
C GLU A 124 -15.08 5.00 1.11
N TRP A 125 -14.22 5.93 0.70
CA TRP A 125 -14.17 7.29 1.20
C TRP A 125 -14.99 8.21 0.30
N ARG A 126 -15.91 8.98 0.91
CA ARG A 126 -16.71 10.03 0.26
C ARG A 126 -16.62 11.27 1.11
N VAL A 127 -15.43 11.81 1.23
CA VAL A 127 -15.17 13.03 2.00
C VAL A 127 -15.49 14.25 1.13
N GLU A 128 -15.98 15.31 1.76
CA GLU A 128 -16.31 16.57 1.10
C GLU A 128 -15.07 17.16 0.39
N ASP A 129 -15.28 17.69 -0.82
CA ASP A 129 -14.25 18.32 -1.65
C ASP A 129 -13.11 17.39 -2.11
N GLU A 130 -13.25 16.08 -1.94
CA GLU A 130 -12.29 15.08 -2.41
C GLU A 130 -12.89 14.17 -3.51
N PRO A 131 -12.03 13.57 -4.37
CA PRO A 131 -12.49 12.48 -5.22
C PRO A 131 -12.94 11.30 -4.36
N LYS A 132 -13.92 10.52 -4.83
CA LYS A 132 -14.24 9.24 -4.20
C LYS A 132 -13.01 8.35 -4.23
N ILE A 133 -12.67 7.75 -3.09
CA ILE A 133 -11.49 6.88 -2.93
C ILE A 133 -11.96 5.50 -2.48
N PHE A 134 -11.27 4.44 -2.94
CA PHE A 134 -11.43 3.07 -2.48
C PHE A 134 -10.07 2.56 -2.03
N THR A 135 -9.99 1.98 -0.83
CA THR A 135 -8.73 1.50 -0.24
C THR A 135 -8.87 0.12 0.36
N LEU A 136 -7.74 -0.60 0.44
CA LEU A 136 -7.58 -1.81 1.24
C LEU A 136 -6.47 -1.58 2.27
N GLY A 137 -6.64 -2.12 3.47
CA GLY A 137 -5.67 -1.98 4.55
C GLY A 137 -6.24 -2.44 5.89
N ILE A 138 -5.64 -1.99 6.98
CA ILE A 138 -6.06 -2.29 8.35
C ILE A 138 -6.56 -1.01 9.02
N GLY A 139 -7.87 -0.94 9.30
CA GLY A 139 -8.45 0.26 9.94
C GLY A 139 -8.11 1.54 9.16
N PRO A 140 -7.58 2.57 9.84
CA PRO A 140 -7.21 3.83 9.19
C PRO A 140 -5.91 3.74 8.37
N TRP A 141 -5.17 2.62 8.44
CA TRP A 141 -3.89 2.43 7.76
C TRP A 141 -4.10 1.82 6.39
N ILE A 142 -3.83 2.64 5.36
CA ILE A 142 -4.06 2.29 3.97
C ILE A 142 -2.82 1.61 3.39
N SER A 143 -2.97 0.39 2.87
CA SER A 143 -1.91 -0.31 2.15
C SER A 143 -1.91 0.01 0.65
N VAL A 144 -3.08 0.02 0.02
CA VAL A 144 -3.27 0.33 -1.41
C VAL A 144 -4.56 1.11 -1.64
N GLY A 145 -4.65 1.86 -2.73
CA GLY A 145 -5.86 2.61 -3.00
C GLY A 145 -6.01 3.11 -4.45
N TRP A 146 -7.22 3.51 -4.75
CA TRP A 146 -7.64 4.03 -6.05
C TRP A 146 -8.61 5.17 -5.85
N ASN A 147 -8.70 6.07 -6.83
CA ASN A 147 -9.72 7.12 -6.79
C ASN A 147 -10.52 7.24 -8.10
N GLU A 148 -11.63 7.96 -8.05
CA GLU A 148 -12.52 8.13 -9.21
C GLU A 148 -11.90 8.94 -10.35
N ALA A 149 -10.81 9.69 -10.12
CA ALA A 149 -10.04 10.33 -11.18
C ALA A 149 -9.17 9.33 -11.97
N GLY A 150 -9.18 8.04 -11.57
CA GLY A 150 -8.45 6.97 -12.21
C GLY A 150 -7.01 6.84 -11.74
N LEU A 151 -6.63 7.45 -10.63
CA LEU A 151 -5.35 7.21 -9.99
C LEU A 151 -5.38 5.84 -9.29
N SER A 152 -4.35 5.03 -9.54
CA SER A 152 -4.04 3.76 -8.86
C SER A 152 -2.77 3.94 -8.07
N VAL A 153 -2.77 3.56 -6.81
CA VAL A 153 -1.63 3.63 -5.90
C VAL A 153 -1.46 2.29 -5.20
N THR A 154 -0.40 1.60 -5.54
CA THR A 154 0.10 0.45 -4.80
C THR A 154 1.56 0.69 -4.45
N GLY A 155 2.24 -0.24 -3.81
CA GLY A 155 3.65 -0.07 -3.52
C GLY A 155 4.19 -1.09 -2.53
N ASN A 156 5.48 -0.95 -2.27
CA ASN A 156 6.22 -1.87 -1.43
C ASN A 156 6.97 -1.10 -0.35
N GLU A 157 6.97 -1.62 0.85
CA GLU A 157 7.86 -1.11 1.88
C GLU A 157 9.31 -1.29 1.44
N VAL A 158 10.09 -0.23 1.56
CA VAL A 158 11.55 -0.21 1.43
C VAL A 158 12.14 0.44 2.68
N ALA A 159 13.38 0.16 2.98
CA ALA A 159 14.02 0.59 4.21
C ALA A 159 15.15 1.59 3.93
N PRO A 160 14.88 2.91 3.78
CA PRO A 160 15.93 3.90 3.56
C PRO A 160 16.76 4.18 4.81
N LYS A 161 18.08 4.39 4.65
CA LYS A 161 19.00 4.76 5.73
C LYS A 161 18.82 6.18 6.26
N ASP A 162 18.21 7.06 5.46
CA ASP A 162 18.13 8.51 5.71
C ASP A 162 16.82 8.96 6.34
N GLU A 163 16.08 8.04 6.97
CA GLU A 163 14.85 8.38 7.66
C GLU A 163 15.05 9.41 8.76
N GLY A 164 14.06 10.25 8.91
CA GLY A 164 14.07 11.31 9.90
C GLY A 164 12.68 11.72 10.35
N VAL A 165 12.61 12.65 11.28
CA VAL A 165 11.34 13.19 11.73
C VAL A 165 10.72 14.05 10.63
N GLY A 166 9.51 13.69 10.22
CA GLY A 166 8.78 14.36 9.15
C GLY A 166 7.33 13.90 9.08
N ILE A 167 6.73 14.02 7.91
CA ILE A 167 5.42 13.44 7.63
C ILE A 167 5.59 11.92 7.50
N PRO A 168 4.93 11.11 8.35
CA PRO A 168 5.00 9.65 8.21
C PRO A 168 4.51 9.19 6.83
N ARG A 169 5.20 8.23 6.24
CA ARG A 169 4.87 7.72 4.89
C ARG A 169 3.45 7.14 4.81
N LEU A 170 2.96 6.54 5.88
CA LEU A 170 1.60 5.99 5.93
C LEU A 170 0.54 7.10 5.82
N LEU A 171 0.78 8.29 6.40
CA LEU A 171 -0.09 9.44 6.25
C LEU A 171 -0.02 10.03 4.83
N GLN A 172 1.14 9.94 4.18
CA GLN A 172 1.28 10.38 2.78
C GLN A 172 0.39 9.54 1.84
N MET A 173 0.17 8.25 2.11
CA MET A 173 -0.72 7.40 1.30
C MET A 173 -2.12 8.02 1.20
N ARG A 174 -2.67 8.50 2.33
CA ARG A 174 -3.98 9.16 2.35
C ARG A 174 -3.97 10.46 1.54
N ASP A 175 -2.90 11.28 1.65
CA ASP A 175 -2.74 12.52 0.88
C ASP A 175 -2.59 12.26 -0.62
N VAL A 176 -1.78 11.29 -1.02
CA VAL A 176 -1.57 10.92 -2.43
C VAL A 176 -2.89 10.52 -3.10
N LEU A 177 -3.76 9.80 -2.42
CA LEU A 177 -5.04 9.34 -2.94
C LEU A 177 -6.06 10.47 -3.19
N THR A 178 -5.87 11.66 -2.61
CA THR A 178 -6.69 12.84 -2.93
C THR A 178 -6.32 13.50 -4.24
N ARG A 179 -5.17 13.16 -4.83
CA ARG A 179 -4.68 13.79 -6.05
C ARG A 179 -5.40 13.24 -7.28
N THR A 180 -5.65 14.10 -8.25
CA THR A 180 -6.41 13.74 -9.45
C THR A 180 -5.55 13.48 -10.67
N THR A 181 -4.25 13.74 -10.58
CA THR A 181 -3.29 13.51 -11.67
C THR A 181 -1.99 12.89 -11.16
N LEU A 182 -1.30 12.11 -12.02
CA LEU A 182 0.02 11.54 -11.72
C LEU A 182 1.05 12.60 -11.28
N PRO A 183 1.17 13.77 -11.95
CA PRO A 183 2.11 14.80 -11.48
C PRO A 183 1.79 15.35 -10.08
N GLU A 184 0.51 15.46 -9.70
CA GLU A 184 0.11 15.88 -8.35
C GLU A 184 0.43 14.79 -7.33
N ALA A 185 0.11 13.54 -7.63
CA ALA A 185 0.45 12.39 -6.79
C ALA A 185 1.96 12.29 -6.57
N THR A 186 2.76 12.42 -7.64
CA THR A 186 4.21 12.43 -7.55
C THR A 186 4.73 13.57 -6.65
N ARG A 187 4.17 14.78 -6.77
CA ARG A 187 4.55 15.88 -5.88
C ARG A 187 4.19 15.62 -4.41
N ALA A 188 3.07 14.96 -4.15
CA ALA A 188 2.67 14.59 -2.79
C ALA A 188 3.65 13.55 -2.19
N ILE A 189 4.02 12.53 -2.96
CA ILE A 189 5.04 11.53 -2.60
C ILE A 189 6.39 12.20 -2.29
N LEU A 190 6.80 13.15 -3.12
CA LEU A 190 8.10 13.83 -3.01
C LEU A 190 8.05 15.05 -2.08
N HIS A 191 7.10 15.10 -1.15
CA HIS A 191 6.99 16.21 -0.21
C HIS A 191 8.32 16.40 0.56
N PRO A 192 8.89 17.63 0.61
CA PRO A 192 10.22 17.84 1.17
C PRO A 192 10.33 17.64 2.69
N ALA A 193 9.20 17.56 3.38
CA ALA A 193 9.14 17.27 4.82
C ALA A 193 8.73 15.81 5.11
N ARG A 194 8.80 14.90 4.15
CA ARG A 194 8.53 13.47 4.38
C ARG A 194 9.55 12.86 5.33
N ALA A 195 9.12 11.96 6.16
CA ALA A 195 9.99 11.24 7.11
C ALA A 195 10.80 10.13 6.43
N SER A 196 10.19 9.48 5.48
CA SER A 196 10.73 8.39 4.65
C SER A 196 9.94 8.29 3.35
N SER A 197 9.99 7.15 2.66
CA SER A 197 9.16 6.88 1.51
C SER A 197 9.00 5.37 1.31
N TYR A 198 8.13 5.00 0.38
CA TYR A 198 7.99 3.65 -0.18
C TYR A 198 8.66 3.54 -1.55
N ASN A 199 8.65 2.34 -2.13
CA ASN A 199 8.50 2.21 -3.56
C ASN A 199 7.00 2.41 -3.88
N TRP A 200 6.67 3.43 -4.64
CA TRP A 200 5.29 3.74 -5.05
C TRP A 200 5.04 3.28 -6.48
N VAL A 201 4.03 2.46 -6.69
CA VAL A 201 3.58 2.10 -8.04
C VAL A 201 2.33 2.92 -8.36
N LEU A 202 2.50 3.92 -9.21
CA LEU A 202 1.44 4.83 -9.63
C LEU A 202 0.95 4.48 -11.02
N GLY A 203 -0.37 4.38 -11.19
CA GLY A 203 -1.02 4.18 -12.48
C GLY A 203 -2.11 5.20 -12.74
N GLN A 204 -2.22 5.72 -13.99
CA GLN A 204 -3.36 6.51 -14.44
C GLN A 204 -3.47 6.47 -15.97
N GLY A 205 -4.67 6.21 -16.50
CA GLY A 205 -4.86 6.01 -17.94
C GLY A 205 -4.04 4.81 -18.42
N ASP A 206 -3.08 5.05 -19.32
CA ASP A 206 -2.19 4.02 -19.88
C ASP A 206 -0.77 4.11 -19.31
N VAL A 207 -0.54 4.98 -18.33
CA VAL A 207 0.79 5.23 -17.75
C VAL A 207 0.91 4.52 -16.42
N VAL A 208 1.99 3.77 -16.23
CA VAL A 208 2.42 3.24 -14.93
C VAL A 208 3.89 3.63 -14.70
N VAL A 209 4.22 3.94 -13.47
CA VAL A 209 5.59 4.24 -13.03
C VAL A 209 5.79 3.71 -11.62
N SER A 210 6.97 3.14 -11.35
CA SER A 210 7.43 2.84 -10.00
C SER A 210 8.37 3.96 -9.56
N ILE A 211 8.22 4.46 -8.32
CA ILE A 211 9.06 5.52 -7.76
C ILE A 211 9.67 5.00 -6.46
N GLU A 212 10.91 4.64 -6.50
CA GLU A 212 11.68 4.33 -5.29
C GLU A 212 12.07 5.62 -4.59
N GLY A 213 11.65 5.77 -3.34
CA GLY A 213 11.89 6.98 -2.57
C GLY A 213 12.61 6.70 -1.24
N SER A 214 13.27 7.76 -0.74
CA SER A 214 13.80 7.86 0.61
C SER A 214 13.32 9.17 1.25
N ALA A 215 13.79 9.53 2.43
CA ALA A 215 13.48 10.83 3.03
C ALA A 215 13.95 12.00 2.15
N THR A 216 15.09 11.86 1.47
CA THR A 216 15.75 12.99 0.79
C THR A 216 15.80 12.88 -0.73
N THR A 217 15.69 11.67 -1.30
CA THR A 217 15.79 11.46 -2.75
C THR A 217 14.71 10.51 -3.25
N ALA A 218 14.59 10.38 -4.57
CA ALA A 218 13.76 9.39 -5.24
C ALA A 218 14.14 9.25 -6.70
N GLU A 219 13.95 8.02 -7.22
CA GLU A 219 14.18 7.70 -8.62
C GLU A 219 12.97 6.98 -9.22
N ALA A 220 12.69 7.25 -10.48
CA ALA A 220 11.58 6.67 -11.20
C ALA A 220 12.01 5.50 -12.08
N ILE A 221 11.27 4.40 -12.01
CA ILE A 221 11.48 3.20 -12.79
C ILE A 221 10.29 3.07 -13.76
N ALA A 222 10.57 3.21 -15.04
CA ALA A 222 9.59 2.92 -16.08
C ALA A 222 9.40 1.40 -16.27
N PRO A 223 8.29 0.96 -16.87
CA PRO A 223 8.16 -0.43 -17.32
C PRO A 223 9.37 -0.88 -18.14
N ALA A 224 9.70 -2.15 -18.05
CA ALA A 224 10.75 -2.78 -18.85
C ALA A 224 10.46 -2.63 -20.37
N SER A 225 11.44 -2.91 -21.20
CA SER A 225 11.30 -2.78 -22.67
C SER A 225 10.20 -3.66 -23.27
N ASP A 226 9.81 -4.71 -22.56
CA ASP A 226 8.66 -5.58 -22.88
C ASP A 226 7.31 -5.01 -22.39
N GLY A 227 7.30 -3.85 -21.75
CA GLY A 227 6.08 -3.21 -21.24
C GLY A 227 5.57 -3.73 -19.88
N THR A 228 6.30 -4.62 -19.22
CA THR A 228 5.98 -5.12 -17.88
C THR A 228 6.69 -4.34 -16.78
N LEU A 229 6.13 -4.37 -15.56
CA LEU A 229 6.76 -3.83 -14.38
C LEU A 229 6.62 -4.84 -13.23
N ALA A 230 7.66 -5.03 -12.44
CA ALA A 230 7.62 -5.79 -11.19
C ALA A 230 8.50 -5.12 -10.14
N HIS A 231 8.02 -5.08 -8.90
CA HIS A 231 8.78 -4.59 -7.75
C HIS A 231 8.40 -5.35 -6.47
N THR A 232 9.33 -5.37 -5.52
CA THR A 232 9.18 -5.98 -4.19
C THR A 232 9.81 -5.07 -3.12
N ASN A 233 10.32 -5.58 -2.02
CA ASN A 233 10.71 -4.82 -0.83
C ASN A 233 12.22 -4.54 -0.72
N HIS A 234 12.86 -4.09 -1.81
CA HIS A 234 14.26 -3.64 -1.80
C HIS A 234 14.49 -2.68 -2.97
N TYR A 235 15.48 -1.81 -2.84
CA TYR A 235 15.86 -0.90 -3.91
C TYR A 235 16.49 -1.64 -5.09
N VAL A 236 16.10 -1.30 -6.31
CA VAL A 236 16.64 -1.87 -7.56
C VAL A 236 17.20 -0.81 -8.51
N HIS A 237 16.80 0.47 -8.35
CA HIS A 237 17.40 1.55 -9.15
C HIS A 237 18.83 1.80 -8.69
N PRO A 238 19.83 1.86 -9.61
CA PRO A 238 21.24 2.00 -9.24
C PRO A 238 21.54 3.16 -8.28
N GLU A 239 20.89 4.30 -8.45
CA GLU A 239 21.07 5.50 -7.62
C GLU A 239 20.43 5.37 -6.23
N MET A 240 19.58 4.35 -6.03
CA MET A 240 18.91 4.10 -4.75
C MET A 240 19.56 3.00 -3.90
N LEU A 241 20.46 2.18 -4.49
CA LEU A 241 21.07 1.04 -3.78
C LEU A 241 21.82 1.44 -2.51
N ASP A 242 22.46 2.59 -2.50
CA ASP A 242 23.19 3.10 -1.34
C ASP A 242 22.27 3.50 -0.16
N TYR A 243 20.97 3.66 -0.42
CA TYR A 243 19.96 3.97 0.60
C TYR A 243 19.38 2.74 1.27
N GLU A 244 19.63 1.51 0.79
CA GLU A 244 19.11 0.27 1.38
C GLU A 244 19.65 0.05 2.80
N ALA A 245 18.75 0.05 3.79
CA ALA A 245 19.09 -0.21 5.18
C ALA A 245 18.82 -1.66 5.61
N SER A 246 18.05 -2.42 4.84
CA SER A 246 17.80 -3.83 5.14
C SER A 246 19.09 -4.64 5.15
N GLU A 247 19.30 -5.41 6.20
CA GLU A 247 20.45 -6.33 6.30
C GLU A 247 20.29 -7.55 5.37
N THR A 248 19.03 -7.93 5.06
CA THR A 248 18.73 -9.03 4.15
C THR A 248 17.64 -8.64 3.16
N THR A 249 17.89 -8.83 1.88
CA THR A 249 16.94 -8.62 0.78
C THR A 249 16.69 -9.90 -0.02
N GLU A 250 17.23 -11.04 0.43
CA GLU A 250 17.22 -12.30 -0.34
C GLU A 250 15.81 -12.76 -0.70
N GLY A 251 14.89 -12.82 0.25
CA GLY A 251 13.50 -13.22 -0.02
C GLY A 251 12.79 -12.24 -0.95
N SER A 252 13.06 -10.93 -0.81
CA SER A 252 12.53 -9.90 -1.71
C SER A 252 13.09 -10.04 -3.13
N ALA A 253 14.39 -10.26 -3.27
CA ALA A 253 15.06 -10.48 -4.56
C ALA A 253 14.55 -11.76 -5.25
N THR A 254 14.34 -12.84 -4.47
CA THR A 254 13.77 -14.10 -4.97
C THR A 254 12.37 -13.88 -5.55
N ARG A 255 11.49 -13.17 -4.85
CA ARG A 255 10.15 -12.84 -5.34
C ARG A 255 10.20 -11.95 -6.59
N LEU A 256 11.07 -10.95 -6.62
CA LEU A 256 11.21 -10.07 -7.77
C LEU A 256 11.68 -10.83 -9.01
N GLN A 257 12.68 -11.68 -8.86
CA GLN A 257 13.16 -12.53 -9.96
C GLN A 257 12.03 -13.44 -10.46
N ARG A 258 11.31 -14.10 -9.55
CA ARG A 258 10.20 -14.99 -9.91
C ARG A 258 9.07 -14.26 -10.62
N ALA A 259 8.67 -13.09 -10.14
CA ALA A 259 7.65 -12.26 -10.79
C ALA A 259 8.05 -11.90 -12.24
N ARG A 260 9.30 -11.48 -12.45
CA ARG A 260 9.84 -11.17 -13.78
C ARG A 260 9.87 -12.39 -14.71
N GLU A 261 10.24 -13.56 -14.20
CA GLU A 261 10.22 -14.80 -14.96
C GLU A 261 8.81 -15.18 -15.42
N LEU A 262 7.81 -15.05 -14.52
CA LEU A 262 6.42 -15.33 -14.85
C LEU A 262 5.84 -14.33 -15.84
N LEU A 263 6.10 -13.03 -15.65
CA LEU A 263 5.71 -12.00 -16.62
C LEU A 263 6.29 -12.27 -17.99
N SER A 264 7.58 -12.62 -18.08
CA SER A 264 8.24 -12.90 -19.37
C SER A 264 7.69 -14.10 -20.12
N LYS A 265 7.12 -15.09 -19.42
CA LYS A 265 6.47 -16.27 -20.04
C LYS A 265 5.13 -15.94 -20.69
N HIS A 266 4.49 -14.84 -20.27
CA HIS A 266 3.20 -14.39 -20.80
C HIS A 266 3.31 -13.39 -21.96
N VAL A 267 4.53 -13.04 -22.43
CA VAL A 267 4.72 -12.01 -23.47
C VAL A 267 4.03 -12.38 -24.80
N ASP A 268 3.88 -13.65 -25.09
CA ASP A 268 3.23 -14.15 -26.31
C ASP A 268 1.70 -14.25 -26.21
N GLU A 269 1.13 -14.08 -25.00
CA GLU A 269 -0.31 -14.10 -24.74
C GLU A 269 -0.76 -12.80 -24.06
N PRO A 270 -1.86 -12.18 -24.50
CA PRO A 270 -2.32 -10.94 -23.89
C PRO A 270 -2.65 -11.11 -22.41
N PHE A 271 -2.13 -10.24 -21.55
CA PHE A 271 -2.45 -10.25 -20.13
C PHE A 271 -3.93 -9.96 -19.87
N THR A 272 -4.44 -10.62 -18.86
CA THR A 272 -5.78 -10.45 -18.31
C THR A 272 -5.69 -10.29 -16.77
N ARG A 273 -6.79 -9.90 -16.13
CA ARG A 273 -6.85 -9.94 -14.66
C ARG A 273 -6.58 -11.34 -14.10
N ALA A 274 -7.06 -12.36 -14.82
CA ALA A 274 -6.88 -13.76 -14.41
C ALA A 274 -5.41 -14.18 -14.49
N SER A 275 -4.70 -13.83 -15.57
CA SER A 275 -3.27 -14.17 -15.70
C SER A 275 -2.40 -13.45 -14.68
N LEU A 276 -2.69 -12.17 -14.34
CA LEU A 276 -1.97 -11.48 -13.28
C LEU A 276 -2.27 -12.09 -11.89
N ARG A 277 -3.52 -12.48 -11.62
CA ARG A 277 -3.84 -13.23 -10.40
C ARG A 277 -3.12 -14.58 -10.35
N GLU A 278 -2.99 -15.28 -11.47
CA GLU A 278 -2.24 -16.55 -11.56
C GLU A 278 -0.76 -16.32 -11.21
N ILE A 279 -0.14 -15.25 -11.71
CA ILE A 279 1.23 -14.88 -11.35
C ILE A 279 1.34 -14.64 -9.84
N LEU A 280 0.43 -13.86 -9.26
CA LEU A 280 0.40 -13.61 -7.82
C LEU A 280 0.14 -14.87 -6.99
N SER A 281 -0.43 -15.93 -7.59
CA SER A 281 -0.75 -17.21 -6.95
C SER A 281 0.42 -18.19 -6.95
N ASP A 282 1.59 -17.81 -7.48
CA ASP A 282 2.74 -18.72 -7.59
C ASP A 282 3.33 -19.05 -6.22
N HIS A 283 3.59 -20.34 -5.98
CA HIS A 283 4.11 -20.87 -4.72
C HIS A 283 5.58 -21.32 -4.81
N GLU A 284 6.23 -21.12 -5.94
CA GLU A 284 7.64 -21.48 -6.05
C GLU A 284 8.44 -20.68 -5.02
N HIS A 285 9.42 -21.31 -4.39
CA HIS A 285 10.23 -20.85 -3.28
C HIS A 285 9.53 -20.85 -1.90
N GLY A 286 8.33 -21.42 -1.74
CA GLY A 286 7.68 -21.65 -0.45
C GLY A 286 7.48 -20.37 0.36
N ALA A 287 8.16 -20.22 1.51
CA ALA A 287 8.04 -19.04 2.37
C ALA A 287 8.52 -17.74 1.69
N ASP A 288 9.39 -17.83 0.68
CA ASP A 288 9.84 -16.71 -0.16
C ASP A 288 9.11 -16.64 -1.50
N GLY A 289 7.98 -17.34 -1.62
CA GLY A 289 7.10 -17.31 -2.81
C GLY A 289 6.29 -16.02 -2.91
N LEU A 290 5.61 -15.85 -4.07
CA LEU A 290 4.71 -14.71 -4.31
C LEU A 290 3.41 -14.83 -3.51
N CYS A 291 2.88 -16.06 -3.38
CA CYS A 291 1.69 -16.38 -2.59
C CYS A 291 2.12 -17.06 -1.30
N ARG A 292 1.96 -16.39 -0.17
CA ARG A 292 2.46 -16.83 1.12
C ARG A 292 1.34 -17.37 2.00
N HIS A 293 1.55 -18.55 2.57
CA HIS A 293 0.62 -19.22 3.47
C HIS A 293 1.23 -19.32 4.87
N GLY A 294 0.91 -18.36 5.72
CA GLY A 294 1.19 -18.43 7.15
C GLY A 294 0.30 -19.45 7.86
N SER A 295 0.72 -19.92 9.00
CA SER A 295 0.01 -20.91 9.83
C SER A 295 -0.16 -20.48 11.29
N ALA A 296 0.59 -19.49 11.72
CA ALA A 296 0.58 -18.95 13.08
C ALA A 296 1.01 -17.48 13.08
N GLN A 297 0.72 -16.79 14.17
CA GLN A 297 1.22 -15.43 14.41
C GLN A 297 2.75 -15.41 14.28
N GLY A 298 3.28 -14.43 13.59
CA GLY A 298 4.71 -14.30 13.24
C GLY A 298 5.06 -14.88 11.88
N ASP A 299 4.17 -15.69 11.27
CA ASP A 299 4.39 -16.18 9.91
C ASP A 299 3.96 -15.14 8.86
N PRO A 300 4.73 -14.92 7.79
CA PRO A 300 4.28 -14.09 6.67
C PRO A 300 3.08 -14.74 5.94
N GLN A 301 2.04 -13.95 5.74
CA GLN A 301 0.79 -14.35 5.09
C GLN A 301 0.38 -13.33 4.04
N THR A 302 -0.01 -13.78 2.86
CA THR A 302 -0.75 -12.91 1.92
C THR A 302 -2.13 -12.64 2.49
N VAL A 303 -2.34 -11.45 3.03
CA VAL A 303 -3.57 -11.07 3.74
C VAL A 303 -4.65 -10.54 2.80
N PHE A 304 -4.26 -9.97 1.69
CA PHE A 304 -5.14 -9.68 0.56
C PHE A 304 -4.33 -9.57 -0.75
N TRP A 305 -5.04 -9.67 -1.85
CA TRP A 305 -4.52 -9.41 -3.18
C TRP A 305 -5.49 -8.53 -3.96
N CYS A 306 -4.98 -7.85 -4.99
CA CYS A 306 -5.84 -7.11 -5.90
C CYS A 306 -5.26 -7.08 -7.33
N VAL A 307 -6.17 -6.89 -8.31
CA VAL A 307 -5.84 -6.57 -9.70
C VAL A 307 -6.73 -5.43 -10.15
N ALA A 308 -6.13 -4.27 -10.36
CA ALA A 308 -6.79 -3.09 -10.87
C ALA A 308 -6.73 -3.05 -12.41
N ASP A 309 -7.87 -2.82 -13.04
CA ASP A 309 -7.95 -2.29 -14.39
C ASP A 309 -8.03 -0.77 -14.26
N VAL A 310 -6.88 -0.15 -14.38
CA VAL A 310 -6.72 1.30 -14.11
C VAL A 310 -7.51 2.13 -15.11
N THR A 311 -7.47 1.72 -16.38
CA THR A 311 -8.17 2.41 -17.46
C THR A 311 -9.70 2.32 -17.30
N ALA A 312 -10.22 1.16 -16.88
CA ALA A 312 -11.64 0.95 -16.60
C ALA A 312 -12.08 1.43 -15.21
N ARG A 313 -11.15 1.84 -14.33
CA ARG A 313 -11.40 2.25 -12.94
C ARG A 313 -12.15 1.18 -12.14
N THR A 314 -11.70 -0.06 -12.25
CA THR A 314 -12.28 -1.19 -11.53
C THR A 314 -11.18 -2.01 -10.88
N VAL A 315 -11.47 -2.55 -9.71
CA VAL A 315 -10.53 -3.37 -8.94
C VAL A 315 -11.20 -4.68 -8.59
N VAL A 316 -10.57 -5.79 -8.93
CA VAL A 316 -10.90 -7.10 -8.35
C VAL A 316 -9.94 -7.36 -7.21
N TYR A 317 -10.43 -7.92 -6.12
CA TYR A 317 -9.63 -8.16 -4.92
C TYR A 317 -10.15 -9.38 -4.16
N GLY A 318 -9.37 -9.89 -3.23
CA GLY A 318 -9.79 -11.01 -2.39
C GLY A 318 -9.09 -11.01 -1.05
N HIS A 319 -9.76 -11.57 -0.05
CA HIS A 319 -9.27 -11.76 1.31
C HIS A 319 -8.38 -13.00 1.38
N GLY A 320 -7.17 -12.85 1.90
CA GLY A 320 -6.19 -13.94 1.97
C GLY A 320 -5.49 -14.21 0.63
N ASN A 321 -5.18 -15.46 0.39
CA ASN A 321 -4.34 -15.89 -0.71
C ASN A 321 -5.03 -15.81 -2.09
N PRO A 322 -4.34 -15.31 -3.14
CA PRO A 322 -4.93 -15.24 -4.49
C PRO A 322 -5.26 -16.61 -5.10
N CYS A 323 -4.61 -17.68 -4.66
CA CYS A 323 -4.79 -19.03 -5.20
C CYS A 323 -6.14 -19.66 -4.84
N ASP A 324 -6.74 -19.32 -3.69
CA ASP A 324 -7.91 -20.02 -3.14
C ASP A 324 -9.05 -19.10 -2.65
N SER A 325 -8.84 -17.77 -2.60
CA SER A 325 -9.84 -16.83 -2.10
C SER A 325 -10.91 -16.47 -3.14
N GLU A 326 -12.10 -16.13 -2.64
CA GLU A 326 -13.16 -15.56 -3.45
C GLU A 326 -12.79 -14.18 -3.98
N THR A 327 -13.34 -13.82 -5.13
CA THR A 327 -13.08 -12.54 -5.81
C THR A 327 -14.23 -11.58 -5.57
N GLU A 328 -13.91 -10.38 -5.13
CA GLU A 328 -14.80 -9.23 -5.03
C GLU A 328 -14.47 -8.21 -6.11
N LEU A 329 -15.43 -7.35 -6.46
CA LEU A 329 -15.25 -6.30 -7.46
C LEU A 329 -15.69 -4.95 -6.90
N TYR A 330 -14.83 -3.95 -7.00
CA TYR A 330 -15.19 -2.55 -6.84
C TYR A 330 -15.11 -1.81 -8.17
N ALA A 331 -16.08 -0.93 -8.45
CA ALA A 331 -16.12 -0.10 -9.64
C ALA A 331 -16.49 1.35 -9.28
N PHE A 332 -15.70 2.31 -9.75
CA PHE A 332 -16.05 3.71 -9.67
C PHE A 332 -17.13 4.01 -10.70
N SER A 333 -18.28 4.43 -10.21
CA SER A 333 -19.46 4.79 -11.01
C SER A 333 -19.52 6.30 -11.24
#